data_3842bd0b26e902b592b3aea3e9b99413
#
_entry.id   3842bd0b26e902b592b3aea3e9b99413
#
_cell.length_a   1.000
_cell.length_b   1.000
_cell.length_c   1.000
_cell.angle_alpha   90.00
_cell.angle_beta   90.00
_cell.angle_gamma   90.00
#
_symmetry.space_group_name_H-M   'P 1'
#
loop_
_entity.id
_entity.type
_entity.pdbx_description
1 polymer ?
#
loop_
_entity_poly.entity_id
_entity_poly.type
_entity_poly.pdbx_seq_one_letter_code
_entity_poly.pdbx_strand_id
1 'polypeptide(L)'
;MITPIKNKKKIEIIFDNGKVIRKGPLLIKFHEFNDDENEYGISVPKRHFKSAVIRNKIKRQFREIINKQTLMRRGVSFFIIYNSPEKTLFAKLKGLTESLFKKRVDTTS
;
A
#
# COMPACT_ATOMS: atom_id res chain seq x y z
N MET A 1 8.40 -11.41 -5.13
CA MET A 1 8.51 -10.92 -3.74
C MET A 1 8.35 -9.41 -3.71
N ILE A 2 7.58 -8.89 -2.76
CA ILE A 2 7.36 -7.45 -2.62
C ILE A 2 8.22 -6.97 -1.45
N THR A 3 9.10 -6.00 -1.70
CA THR A 3 10.05 -5.50 -0.71
C THR A 3 9.76 -4.05 -0.32
N PRO A 4 10.22 -3.59 0.86
CA PRO A 4 10.01 -2.21 1.27
C PRO A 4 10.70 -1.22 0.34
N ILE A 5 10.02 -0.12 0.02
CA ILE A 5 10.58 0.92 -0.83
C ILE A 5 11.49 1.84 -0.01
N LYS A 6 12.66 2.16 -0.55
CA LYS A 6 13.66 3.02 0.11
C LYS A 6 14.10 4.19 -0.76
N ASN A 7 13.88 4.10 -2.06
CA ASN A 7 14.33 5.12 -3.00
C ASN A 7 13.43 6.36 -2.94
N LYS A 8 13.98 7.49 -2.51
CA LYS A 8 13.23 8.73 -2.33
C LYS A 8 12.62 9.25 -3.63
N LYS A 9 13.32 9.10 -4.74
CA LYS A 9 12.80 9.55 -6.04
C LYS A 9 11.58 8.74 -6.46
N LYS A 10 11.61 7.43 -6.24
CA LYS A 10 10.46 6.58 -6.52
C LYS A 10 9.26 6.98 -5.67
N ILE A 11 9.49 7.26 -4.38
CA ILE A 11 8.45 7.70 -3.46
C ILE A 11 7.80 8.99 -3.98
N GLU A 12 8.60 9.97 -4.38
CA GLU A 12 8.10 11.22 -4.92
C GLU A 12 7.28 11.00 -6.19
N ILE A 13 7.75 10.16 -7.09
CA ILE A 13 7.05 9.86 -8.34
C ILE A 13 5.70 9.20 -8.05
N ILE A 14 5.65 8.27 -7.11
CA ILE A 14 4.40 7.60 -6.73
C ILE A 14 3.38 8.62 -6.20
N PHE A 15 3.81 9.52 -5.32
CA PHE A 15 2.92 10.52 -4.74
C PHE A 15 2.50 11.60 -5.73
N ASP A 16 3.39 12.01 -6.63
CA ASP A 16 3.11 13.08 -7.58
C ASP A 16 2.40 12.60 -8.84
N ASN A 17 2.78 11.45 -9.37
CA ASN A 17 2.31 10.97 -10.67
C ASN A 17 1.65 9.60 -10.62
N GLY A 18 1.59 8.96 -9.47
CA GLY A 18 1.02 7.63 -9.34
C GLY A 18 -0.49 7.62 -9.58
N LYS A 19 -0.97 6.50 -10.05
CA LYS A 19 -2.41 6.25 -10.15
C LYS A 19 -2.96 6.02 -8.75
N VAL A 20 -4.21 6.43 -8.53
CA VAL A 20 -4.84 6.37 -7.22
C VAL A 20 -6.08 5.49 -7.30
N ILE A 21 -6.19 4.55 -6.37
CA ILE A 21 -7.41 3.77 -6.19
C ILE A 21 -7.82 3.84 -4.72
N ARG A 22 -9.13 3.91 -4.49
CA ARG A 22 -9.70 4.03 -3.16
C ARG A 22 -10.71 2.92 -2.93
N LYS A 23 -10.73 2.39 -1.70
CA LYS A 23 -11.76 1.47 -1.29
C LYS A 23 -11.88 1.50 0.24
N GLY A 24 -13.01 2.04 0.74
CA GLY A 24 -13.22 2.21 2.17
C GLY A 24 -12.14 3.08 2.79
N PRO A 25 -11.50 2.63 3.88
CA PRO A 25 -10.46 3.41 4.54
C PRO A 25 -9.12 3.40 3.83
N LEU A 26 -8.99 2.66 2.72
CA LEU A 26 -7.72 2.50 2.03
C LEU A 26 -7.61 3.36 0.80
N LEU A 27 -6.42 3.93 0.63
CA LEU A 27 -6.01 4.64 -0.56
C LEU A 27 -4.70 4.02 -1.00
N ILE A 28 -4.63 3.58 -2.25
CA ILE A 28 -3.40 3.05 -2.81
C ILE A 28 -2.96 3.95 -3.96
N LYS A 29 -1.70 4.39 -3.89
CA LYS A 29 -1.05 5.09 -4.99
C LYS A 29 0.01 4.16 -5.56
N PHE A 30 0.01 3.98 -6.87
CA PHE A 30 0.97 3.07 -7.50
C PHE A 30 1.47 3.62 -8.83
N HIS A 31 2.66 3.17 -9.21
CA HIS A 31 3.29 3.60 -10.44
C HIS A 31 4.10 2.43 -11.02
N GLU A 32 4.11 2.34 -12.34
CA GLU A 32 4.91 1.34 -13.03
C GLU A 32 6.24 1.96 -13.42
N PHE A 33 7.31 1.38 -12.87
CA PHE A 33 8.67 1.82 -13.15
C PHE A 33 9.30 0.92 -14.20
N ASN A 34 10.34 1.43 -14.84
CA ASN A 34 11.09 0.67 -15.82
C ASN A 34 12.16 -0.19 -15.15
N ASP A 35 11.70 -1.11 -14.27
CA ASP A 35 12.55 -2.07 -13.57
C ASP A 35 11.75 -3.34 -13.28
N ASP A 36 12.36 -4.30 -12.59
CA ASP A 36 11.71 -5.57 -12.24
C ASP A 36 11.32 -5.64 -10.77
N GLU A 37 11.37 -4.52 -10.08
CA GLU A 37 11.11 -4.46 -8.65
C GLU A 37 9.64 -4.24 -8.35
N ASN A 38 9.14 -4.89 -7.30
CA ASN A 38 7.85 -4.59 -6.70
C ASN A 38 8.12 -4.15 -5.28
N GLU A 39 7.93 -2.87 -5.02
CA GLU A 39 8.25 -2.27 -3.73
C GLU A 39 7.02 -1.63 -3.11
N TYR A 40 6.95 -1.62 -1.78
CA TYR A 40 5.80 -1.08 -1.08
C TYR A 40 6.19 -0.08 -0.01
N GLY A 41 5.29 0.85 0.25
CA GLY A 41 5.33 1.73 1.41
C GLY A 41 3.99 1.71 2.10
N ILE A 42 3.99 2.01 3.40
CA ILE A 42 2.77 2.08 4.20
C ILE A 42 2.76 3.41 4.91
N SER A 43 1.64 4.12 4.81
CA SER A 43 1.44 5.39 5.50
C SER A 43 0.21 5.30 6.39
N VAL A 44 0.41 5.54 7.68
CA VAL A 44 -0.67 5.66 8.65
C VAL A 44 -0.56 7.06 9.23
N PRO A 45 -1.35 8.03 8.73
CA PRO A 45 -1.17 9.43 9.10
C PRO A 45 -1.33 9.69 10.59
N LYS A 46 -0.41 10.49 11.13
CA LYS A 46 -0.41 10.88 12.54
C LYS A 46 -1.68 11.65 12.92
N ARG A 47 -2.27 12.38 11.98
CA ARG A 47 -3.51 13.12 12.23
C ARG A 47 -4.69 12.23 12.58
N HIS A 48 -4.68 10.98 12.12
CA HIS A 48 -5.74 10.00 12.40
C HIS A 48 -5.44 9.18 13.65
N PHE A 49 -4.18 8.86 13.88
CA PHE A 49 -3.75 8.05 15.01
C PHE A 49 -2.52 8.67 15.65
N LYS A 50 -2.72 9.40 16.73
CA LYS A 50 -1.62 10.12 17.41
C LYS A 50 -0.65 9.17 18.10
N SER A 51 -1.14 8.00 18.56
CA SER A 51 -0.31 7.02 19.24
C SER A 51 0.61 6.30 18.24
N ALA A 52 1.92 6.38 18.48
CA ALA A 52 2.89 5.65 17.67
C ALA A 52 2.69 4.13 17.79
N VAL A 53 2.28 3.66 18.97
CA VAL A 53 2.02 2.23 19.19
C VAL A 53 0.90 1.74 18.26
N ILE A 54 -0.17 2.50 18.16
CA ILE A 54 -1.30 2.15 17.29
C ILE A 54 -0.89 2.20 15.81
N ARG A 55 -0.18 3.26 15.40
CA ARG A 55 0.30 3.36 14.03
C ARG A 55 1.20 2.19 13.65
N ASN A 56 2.11 1.82 14.52
CA ASN A 56 3.03 0.71 14.28
C ASN A 56 2.30 -0.62 14.19
N LYS A 57 1.26 -0.81 14.99
CA LYS A 57 0.43 -2.02 14.94
C LYS A 57 -0.27 -2.14 13.59
N ILE A 58 -0.86 -1.04 13.10
CA ILE A 58 -1.54 -1.01 11.81
C ILE A 58 -0.54 -1.29 10.68
N LYS A 59 0.64 -0.66 10.72
CA LYS A 59 1.70 -0.91 9.74
C LYS A 59 2.12 -2.38 9.71
N ARG A 60 2.23 -2.99 10.89
CA ARG A 60 2.60 -4.41 11.00
C ARG A 60 1.55 -5.30 10.35
N GLN A 61 0.27 -4.98 10.56
CA GLN A 61 -0.82 -5.72 9.94
C GLN A 61 -0.75 -5.64 8.41
N PHE A 62 -0.50 -4.46 7.87
CA PHE A 62 -0.33 -4.29 6.42
C PHE A 62 0.87 -5.05 5.88
N ARG A 63 2.01 -5.02 6.59
CA ARG A 63 3.18 -5.78 6.17
C ARG A 63 2.89 -7.28 6.10
N GLU A 64 2.17 -7.80 7.07
CA GLU A 64 1.78 -9.20 7.08
C GLU A 64 0.91 -9.54 5.87
N ILE A 65 -0.05 -8.69 5.56
CA ILE A 65 -0.92 -8.88 4.40
C ILE A 65 -0.10 -8.83 3.10
N ILE A 66 0.73 -7.81 2.95
CA ILE A 66 1.56 -7.61 1.76
C ILE A 66 2.53 -8.76 1.54
N ASN A 67 3.16 -9.24 2.59
CA ASN A 67 4.14 -10.31 2.48
C ASN A 67 3.54 -11.63 1.97
N LYS A 68 2.25 -11.78 2.06
CA LYS A 68 1.55 -12.96 1.54
C LYS A 68 1.06 -12.78 0.12
N GLN A 69 1.20 -11.58 -0.44
CA GLN A 69 0.76 -11.29 -1.80
C GLN A 69 1.89 -11.53 -2.80
N THR A 70 1.50 -11.92 -4.00
CA THR A 70 2.42 -12.03 -5.13
C THR A 70 1.85 -11.20 -6.27
N LEU A 71 2.62 -10.26 -6.76
CA LEU A 71 2.23 -9.48 -7.92
C LEU A 71 2.77 -10.17 -9.17
N MET A 72 1.88 -10.42 -10.12
CA MET A 72 2.24 -11.01 -11.42
C MET A 72 2.96 -9.98 -12.28
N ARG A 73 2.60 -8.73 -12.12
CA ARG A 73 3.14 -7.63 -12.90
C ARG A 73 4.39 -7.08 -12.23
N ARG A 74 5.50 -7.04 -12.96
CA ARG A 74 6.77 -6.54 -12.43
C ARG A 74 6.92 -5.03 -12.67
N GLY A 75 7.71 -4.39 -11.85
CA GLY A 75 7.98 -2.96 -11.96
C GLY A 75 6.94 -2.07 -11.32
N VAL A 76 5.91 -2.63 -10.71
CA VAL A 76 4.87 -1.84 -10.04
C VAL A 76 5.22 -1.68 -8.57
N SER A 77 5.39 -0.42 -8.15
CA SER A 77 5.61 -0.07 -6.75
C SER A 77 4.47 0.80 -6.26
N PHE A 78 4.15 0.72 -4.98
CA PHE A 78 2.95 1.34 -4.46
C PHE A 78 3.07 1.77 -3.01
N PHE A 79 2.16 2.67 -2.61
CA PHE A 79 1.95 3.04 -1.22
C PHE A 79 0.53 2.73 -0.82
N ILE A 80 0.37 2.11 0.34
CA ILE A 80 -0.92 1.94 0.97
C ILE A 80 -1.04 3.03 2.03
N ILE A 81 -2.09 3.83 1.93
CA ILE A 81 -2.36 4.92 2.87
C ILE A 81 -3.66 4.59 3.61
N TYR A 82 -3.58 4.54 4.93
CA TYR A 82 -4.77 4.34 5.75
C TYR A 82 -5.42 5.72 5.95
N ASN A 83 -6.47 5.98 5.18
CA ASN A 83 -7.09 7.31 5.13
C ASN A 83 -8.40 7.35 5.91
N SER A 84 -8.35 7.01 7.19
CA SER A 84 -9.52 7.04 8.07
C SER A 84 -9.08 7.13 9.53
N PRO A 85 -9.81 7.88 10.37
CA PRO A 85 -9.53 7.91 11.81
C PRO A 85 -10.05 6.69 12.56
N GLU A 86 -10.84 5.85 11.90
CA GLU A 86 -11.44 4.68 12.53
C GLU A 86 -10.55 3.46 12.37
N LYS A 87 -10.52 2.63 13.42
CA LYS A 87 -9.81 1.35 13.36
C LYS A 87 -10.66 0.35 12.59
N THR A 88 -10.02 -0.40 11.72
CA THR A 88 -10.69 -1.44 10.94
C THR A 88 -10.13 -2.80 11.36
N LEU A 89 -11.01 -3.79 11.43
CA LEU A 89 -10.58 -5.15 11.76
C LEU A 89 -9.59 -5.67 10.74
N PHE A 90 -8.60 -6.43 11.21
CA PHE A 90 -7.55 -7.00 10.38
C PHE A 90 -8.12 -7.81 9.20
N ALA A 91 -9.12 -8.65 9.45
CA ALA A 91 -9.72 -9.47 8.41
C ALA A 91 -10.32 -8.61 7.28
N LYS A 92 -10.93 -7.48 7.63
CA LYS A 92 -11.50 -6.56 6.64
C LYS A 92 -10.40 -5.86 5.85
N LEU A 93 -9.34 -5.42 6.53
CA LEU A 93 -8.18 -4.81 5.85
C LEU A 93 -7.55 -5.79 4.87
N LYS A 94 -7.41 -7.04 5.28
CA LYS A 94 -6.85 -8.09 4.44
C LYS A 94 -7.69 -8.28 3.17
N GLY A 95 -8.99 -8.42 3.31
CA GLY A 95 -9.89 -8.60 2.18
C GLY A 95 -9.88 -7.43 1.21
N LEU A 96 -9.90 -6.20 1.73
CA LEU A 96 -9.85 -4.99 0.91
C LEU A 96 -8.53 -4.89 0.15
N THR A 97 -7.42 -5.15 0.83
CA THR A 97 -6.09 -5.07 0.22
C THR A 97 -5.93 -6.11 -0.88
N GLU A 98 -6.32 -7.34 -0.62
CA GLU A 98 -6.24 -8.42 -1.61
C GLU A 98 -7.09 -8.11 -2.84
N SER A 99 -8.31 -7.59 -2.63
CA SER A 99 -9.20 -7.21 -3.70
C SER A 99 -8.60 -6.12 -4.59
N LEU A 100 -8.02 -5.09 -3.98
CA LEU A 100 -7.39 -3.99 -4.71
C LEU A 100 -6.19 -4.47 -5.51
N PHE A 101 -5.36 -5.34 -4.94
CA PHE A 101 -4.20 -5.88 -5.64
C PHE A 101 -4.63 -6.64 -6.88
N LYS A 102 -5.57 -7.55 -6.76
CA LYS A 102 -6.01 -8.38 -7.87
C LYS A 102 -6.71 -7.59 -8.97
N LYS A 103 -7.55 -6.63 -8.60
CA LYS A 103 -8.39 -5.93 -9.56
C LYS A 103 -7.75 -4.73 -10.22
N ARG A 104 -6.80 -4.08 -9.54
CA ARG A 104 -6.27 -2.79 -10.00
C ARG A 104 -4.78 -2.76 -10.15
N VAL A 105 -4.05 -3.14 -9.11
CA VAL A 105 -2.59 -3.00 -9.10
C VAL A 105 -1.94 -4.01 -10.01
N ASP A 106 -2.38 -5.27 -9.95
CA ASP A 106 -1.74 -6.37 -10.66
C ASP A 106 -2.28 -6.58 -12.08
N THR A 107 -3.53 -6.23 -12.33
CA THR A 107 -4.19 -6.49 -13.63
C THR A 107 -4.39 -5.25 -14.48
N THR A 108 -3.88 -4.12 -14.09
CA THR A 108 -4.04 -2.87 -14.84
C THR A 108 -3.32 -2.96 -16.16
N SER A 109 -4.03 -2.77 -17.20
CA SER A 109 -3.47 -2.68 -18.54
C SER A 109 -3.42 -1.25 -19.00
#